data_8ffca7cb75b0f1c9d1a2c04f5c2a5f1f
#
_entry.id   8ffca7cb75b0f1c9d1a2c04f5c2a5f1f
#
_cell.length_a   1.000
_cell.length_b   1.000
_cell.length_c   1.000
_cell.angle_alpha   90.00
_cell.angle_beta   90.00
_cell.angle_gamma   90.00
#
_symmetry.space_group_name_H-M   'P 1'
#
loop_
_entity.id
_entity.type
_entity.pdbx_description
1 polymer ?
#
loop_
_entity_poly.entity_id
_entity_poly.type
_entity_poly.pdbx_seq_one_letter_code
_entity_poly.pdbx_strand_id
1 'polypeptide(L)'
;MKRMSSLAYHFGIKLCFYPSSKQKKIIKLNCDAQRFVYNSYVGRNRTNYHAKRYLAVRQYQAMPFAFSALNSYEARLAEEVVTNSELLAKPRNIRDTYSFLRVKEIDSLALANAIQNYQKAWNNYRKIGHGIPTFHKKRSDWSYQTNCQYPKQKEAFLDNGTARFIDAKHIKLPKLGIVRIAGFRRLIKERLLNHIPTRIGTVTIKKTADDQFYLSM
;
A
#
# COMPACT_ATOMS: atom_id res chain seq x y z
N MET A 1 -3.05 9.35 20.85
CA MET A 1 -1.76 9.05 20.20
C MET A 1 -1.43 10.15 19.19
N LYS A 2 -0.26 10.78 19.27
CA LYS A 2 0.16 11.83 18.33
C LYS A 2 0.29 11.29 16.89
N ARG A 3 -0.02 12.10 15.89
CA ARG A 3 0.19 11.74 14.47
C ARG A 3 1.68 11.66 14.17
N MET A 4 2.10 10.84 13.21
CA MET A 4 3.51 10.75 12.81
C MET A 4 4.09 12.11 12.41
N SER A 5 3.32 12.92 11.70
CA SER A 5 3.71 14.28 11.29
C SER A 5 3.95 15.25 12.43
N SER A 6 3.48 14.95 13.64
CA SER A 6 3.65 15.79 14.84
C SER A 6 4.80 15.35 15.74
N LEU A 7 5.59 14.36 15.33
CA LEU A 7 6.77 13.92 16.06
C LEU A 7 7.97 14.80 15.69
N ALA A 8 8.77 15.17 16.69
CA ALA A 8 9.90 16.08 16.52
C ALA A 8 11.03 15.47 15.66
N TYR A 9 11.19 14.15 15.71
CA TYR A 9 12.28 13.45 15.02
C TYR A 9 11.75 12.26 14.21
N HIS A 10 12.21 12.17 12.97
CA HIS A 10 11.97 11.06 12.07
C HIS A 10 13.31 10.50 11.60
N PHE A 11 13.45 9.18 11.63
CA PHE A 11 14.62 8.52 11.07
C PHE A 11 14.22 7.25 10.34
N GLY A 12 14.91 6.99 9.23
CA GLY A 12 14.71 5.78 8.44
C GLY A 12 15.73 4.71 8.80
N ILE A 13 15.29 3.47 8.86
CA ILE A 13 16.13 2.31 9.11
C ILE A 13 15.98 1.34 7.97
N LYS A 14 17.11 0.80 7.51
CA LYS A 14 17.15 -0.33 6.58
C LYS A 14 17.93 -1.47 7.20
N LEU A 15 17.30 -2.62 7.31
CA LEU A 15 17.86 -3.84 7.90
C LEU A 15 17.83 -4.96 6.87
N CYS A 16 18.88 -5.79 6.83
CA CYS A 16 18.81 -7.09 6.16
C CYS A 16 18.00 -8.04 7.02
N PHE A 17 17.17 -8.89 6.42
CA PHE A 17 16.49 -9.95 7.16
C PHE A 17 16.50 -11.27 6.41
N TYR A 18 16.37 -12.36 7.16
CA TYR A 18 16.57 -13.72 6.69
C TYR A 18 15.28 -14.54 6.87
N PRO A 19 14.36 -14.49 5.91
CA PRO A 19 13.10 -15.22 5.99
C PRO A 19 13.30 -16.70 5.67
N SER A 20 12.59 -17.57 6.40
CA SER A 20 12.48 -19.00 6.07
C SER A 20 11.73 -19.22 4.75
N SER A 21 11.80 -20.42 4.20
CA SER A 21 11.08 -20.77 2.95
C SER A 21 9.57 -20.55 3.05
N LYS A 22 8.97 -20.82 4.22
CA LYS A 22 7.55 -20.54 4.48
C LYS A 22 7.27 -19.04 4.47
N GLN A 23 8.13 -18.25 5.13
CA GLN A 23 8.00 -16.79 5.18
C GLN A 23 8.19 -16.15 3.79
N LYS A 24 9.12 -16.67 2.97
CA LYS A 24 9.30 -16.21 1.57
C LYS A 24 8.02 -16.37 0.75
N LYS A 25 7.29 -17.49 0.91
CA LYS A 25 5.98 -17.70 0.26
C LYS A 25 4.94 -16.67 0.71
N ILE A 26 4.88 -16.38 2.00
CA ILE A 26 3.94 -15.37 2.54
C ILE A 26 4.30 -13.96 2.04
N ILE A 27 5.59 -13.62 1.98
CA ILE A 27 6.06 -12.33 1.43
C ILE A 27 5.60 -12.20 -0.03
N LYS A 28 5.86 -13.22 -0.85
CA LYS A 28 5.44 -13.22 -2.25
C LYS A 28 3.92 -13.06 -2.39
N LEU A 29 3.14 -13.77 -1.60
CA LEU A 29 1.69 -13.70 -1.58
C LEU A 29 1.20 -12.27 -1.27
N ASN A 30 1.79 -11.60 -0.28
CA ASN A 30 1.43 -10.23 0.07
C ASN A 30 1.87 -9.22 -1.00
N CYS A 31 3.03 -9.42 -1.64
CA CYS A 31 3.47 -8.60 -2.77
C CYS A 31 2.51 -8.72 -3.96
N ASP A 32 2.13 -9.95 -4.31
CA ASP A 32 1.21 -10.21 -5.42
C ASP A 32 -0.20 -9.66 -5.11
N ALA A 33 -0.69 -9.81 -3.87
CA ALA A 33 -1.96 -9.26 -3.44
C ALA A 33 -1.97 -7.73 -3.47
N GLN A 34 -0.92 -7.07 -2.97
CA GLN A 34 -0.80 -5.61 -3.00
C GLN A 34 -0.74 -5.08 -4.44
N ARG A 35 0.05 -5.73 -5.30
CA ARG A 35 0.14 -5.40 -6.73
C ARG A 35 -1.21 -5.59 -7.44
N PHE A 36 -1.92 -6.68 -7.16
CA PHE A 36 -3.23 -6.94 -7.73
C PHE A 36 -4.23 -5.84 -7.35
N VAL A 37 -4.30 -5.49 -6.05
CA VAL A 37 -5.20 -4.42 -5.57
C VAL A 37 -4.87 -3.09 -6.25
N TYR A 38 -3.60 -2.69 -6.26
CA TYR A 38 -3.18 -1.47 -6.93
C TYR A 38 -3.59 -1.46 -8.42
N ASN A 39 -3.28 -2.54 -9.13
CA ASN A 39 -3.58 -2.68 -10.55
C ASN A 39 -5.08 -2.70 -10.86
N SER A 40 -5.90 -3.28 -9.98
CA SER A 40 -7.37 -3.27 -10.12
C SER A 40 -7.91 -1.85 -10.11
N TYR A 41 -7.40 -0.99 -9.23
CA TYR A 41 -7.79 0.42 -9.20
C TYR A 41 -7.26 1.21 -10.41
N VAL A 42 -6.02 0.95 -10.81
CA VAL A 42 -5.45 1.56 -12.04
C VAL A 42 -6.31 1.20 -13.24
N GLY A 43 -6.68 -0.08 -13.41
CA GLY A 43 -7.50 -0.55 -14.52
C GLY A 43 -8.84 0.17 -14.59
N ARG A 44 -9.59 0.16 -13.49
CA ARG A 44 -10.91 0.81 -13.40
C ARG A 44 -10.83 2.30 -13.71
N ASN A 45 -9.94 3.03 -13.06
CA ASN A 45 -9.86 4.48 -13.26
C ASN A 45 -9.26 4.87 -14.59
N ARG A 46 -8.41 4.05 -15.17
CA ARG A 46 -7.89 4.30 -16.52
C ARG A 46 -9.00 4.20 -17.56
N THR A 47 -9.86 3.20 -17.45
CA THR A 47 -11.06 3.08 -18.29
C THR A 47 -11.96 4.30 -18.11
N ASN A 48 -12.24 4.69 -16.86
CA ASN A 48 -13.05 5.86 -16.56
C ASN A 48 -12.45 7.17 -17.08
N TYR A 49 -11.12 7.34 -16.96
CA TYR A 49 -10.42 8.52 -17.48
C TYR A 49 -10.54 8.62 -19.01
N HIS A 50 -10.35 7.50 -19.71
CA HIS A 50 -10.50 7.47 -21.17
C HIS A 50 -11.95 7.71 -21.58
N ALA A 51 -12.91 7.14 -20.89
CA ALA A 51 -14.34 7.39 -21.16
C ALA A 51 -14.70 8.86 -20.96
N LYS A 52 -14.28 9.48 -19.85
CA LYS A 52 -14.51 10.92 -19.61
C LYS A 52 -13.87 11.79 -20.67
N ARG A 53 -12.65 11.50 -21.07
CA ARG A 53 -11.97 12.24 -22.12
C ARG A 53 -12.68 12.10 -23.47
N TYR A 54 -13.11 10.90 -23.79
CA TYR A 54 -13.88 10.64 -25.02
C TYR A 54 -15.19 11.42 -25.03
N LEU A 55 -15.95 11.38 -23.94
CA LEU A 55 -17.19 12.11 -23.77
C LEU A 55 -16.97 13.63 -23.86
N ALA A 56 -15.94 14.16 -23.22
CA ALA A 56 -15.61 15.59 -23.27
C ALA A 56 -15.24 16.03 -24.69
N VAL A 57 -14.47 15.23 -25.45
CA VAL A 57 -14.13 15.50 -26.84
C VAL A 57 -15.40 15.48 -27.73
N ARG A 58 -16.26 14.48 -27.52
CA ARG A 58 -17.53 14.41 -28.26
C ARG A 58 -18.48 15.57 -27.93
N GLN A 59 -18.57 15.95 -26.65
CA GLN A 59 -19.36 17.13 -26.25
C GLN A 59 -18.82 18.41 -26.91
N TYR A 60 -17.50 18.56 -26.98
CA TYR A 60 -16.88 19.71 -27.65
C TYR A 60 -17.14 19.70 -29.17
N GLN A 61 -17.08 18.52 -29.81
CA GLN A 61 -17.35 18.36 -31.25
C GLN A 61 -18.85 18.46 -31.61
N ALA A 62 -19.71 18.15 -30.64
CA ALA A 62 -21.18 18.15 -30.84
C ALA A 62 -21.87 19.49 -30.47
N MET A 63 -21.13 20.50 -30.08
CA MET A 63 -21.70 21.83 -29.91
C MET A 63 -22.06 22.43 -31.29
N PRO A 64 -23.32 22.61 -31.64
CA PRO A 64 -24.53 22.86 -30.86
C PRO A 64 -25.65 21.80 -30.96
N PHE A 65 -25.41 20.61 -31.41
CA PHE A 65 -26.46 19.72 -31.90
C PHE A 65 -26.84 18.49 -31.10
N ALA A 66 -26.35 18.17 -29.97
CA ALA A 66 -26.94 16.99 -29.30
C ALA A 66 -26.39 16.63 -27.94
N PHE A 67 -26.92 17.18 -26.91
CA PHE A 67 -27.00 16.51 -25.61
C PHE A 67 -27.96 15.28 -25.62
N SER A 68 -28.79 15.16 -26.64
CA SER A 68 -29.79 14.08 -26.77
C SER A 68 -29.29 12.80 -27.44
N ALA A 69 -28.05 12.73 -27.90
CA ALA A 69 -27.53 11.60 -28.66
C ALA A 69 -26.40 10.82 -27.99
N LEU A 70 -26.20 10.96 -26.67
CA LEU A 70 -25.47 9.96 -25.93
C LEU A 70 -26.31 8.68 -25.96
N ASN A 71 -25.78 7.62 -26.60
CA ASN A 71 -26.45 6.34 -26.53
C ASN A 71 -26.51 5.85 -25.07
N SER A 72 -27.43 4.95 -24.78
CA SER A 72 -27.64 4.42 -23.42
C SER A 72 -26.39 3.80 -22.80
N TYR A 73 -25.44 3.35 -23.60
CA TYR A 73 -24.16 2.80 -23.18
C TYR A 73 -23.18 3.88 -22.68
N GLU A 74 -23.12 5.02 -23.39
CA GLU A 74 -22.26 6.15 -23.01
C GLU A 74 -22.80 6.87 -21.76
N ALA A 75 -24.13 6.95 -21.60
CA ALA A 75 -24.76 7.46 -20.38
C ALA A 75 -24.48 6.54 -19.17
N ARG A 76 -24.58 5.21 -19.32
CA ARG A 76 -24.20 4.24 -18.29
C ARG A 76 -22.74 4.35 -17.89
N LEU A 77 -21.81 4.47 -18.84
CA LEU A 77 -20.40 4.68 -18.55
C LEU A 77 -20.17 5.98 -17.77
N ALA A 78 -20.90 7.04 -18.06
CA ALA A 78 -20.82 8.31 -17.34
C ALA A 78 -21.37 8.17 -15.90
N GLU A 79 -22.46 7.44 -15.69
CA GLU A 79 -23.02 7.15 -14.36
C GLU A 79 -22.11 6.23 -13.53
N GLU A 80 -21.59 5.15 -14.11
CA GLU A 80 -20.61 4.29 -13.42
C GLU A 80 -19.35 5.04 -13.00
N VAL A 81 -18.96 6.04 -13.74
CA VAL A 81 -17.83 6.92 -13.44
C VAL A 81 -18.08 7.78 -12.20
N VAL A 82 -19.31 8.19 -11.95
CA VAL A 82 -19.69 9.02 -10.79
C VAL A 82 -19.84 8.15 -9.52
N THR A 83 -20.43 6.95 -9.63
CA THR A 83 -20.71 6.05 -8.49
C THR A 83 -19.49 5.28 -8.00
N ASN A 84 -18.49 5.07 -8.84
CA ASN A 84 -17.26 4.34 -8.44
C ASN A 84 -16.34 5.10 -7.47
N SER A 85 -16.58 6.40 -7.20
CA SER A 85 -15.84 7.13 -6.15
C SER A 85 -16.05 6.55 -4.75
N GLU A 86 -17.20 5.93 -4.48
CA GLU A 86 -17.50 5.29 -3.20
C GLU A 86 -16.85 3.92 -3.02
N LEU A 87 -16.63 3.16 -4.10
CA LEU A 87 -15.93 1.87 -4.09
C LEU A 87 -14.44 2.01 -3.74
N LEU A 88 -13.86 3.18 -3.96
CA LEU A 88 -12.46 3.48 -3.67
C LEU A 88 -12.16 3.61 -2.17
N ALA A 89 -13.17 3.79 -1.34
CA ALA A 89 -12.97 4.22 0.05
C ALA A 89 -12.70 3.07 1.04
N LYS A 90 -13.01 1.81 0.73
CA LYS A 90 -12.97 0.73 1.73
C LYS A 90 -12.21 -0.51 1.25
N PRO A 91 -11.06 -0.85 1.89
CA PRO A 91 -10.31 -2.10 1.61
C PRO A 91 -11.16 -3.37 1.77
N ARG A 92 -12.20 -3.32 2.60
CA ARG A 92 -13.13 -4.42 2.85
C ARG A 92 -13.83 -4.85 1.56
N ASN A 93 -14.27 -3.91 0.75
CA ASN A 93 -15.04 -4.20 -0.46
C ASN A 93 -14.25 -5.02 -1.49
N ILE A 94 -12.94 -4.74 -1.66
CA ILE A 94 -12.11 -5.50 -2.59
C ILE A 94 -11.87 -6.94 -2.12
N ARG A 95 -11.78 -7.18 -0.82
CA ARG A 95 -11.69 -8.53 -0.26
C ARG A 95 -13.00 -9.31 -0.42
N ASP A 96 -14.13 -8.62 -0.36
CA ASP A 96 -15.44 -9.23 -0.55
C ASP A 96 -15.68 -9.59 -2.02
N THR A 97 -15.16 -8.79 -2.95
CA THR A 97 -15.22 -9.06 -4.38
C THR A 97 -14.31 -10.22 -4.81
N TYR A 98 -13.11 -10.33 -4.20
CA TYR A 98 -12.10 -11.32 -4.60
C TYR A 98 -11.76 -12.26 -3.44
N SER A 99 -12.32 -13.47 -3.47
CA SER A 99 -12.20 -14.48 -2.40
C SER A 99 -10.76 -14.87 -2.08
N PHE A 100 -9.86 -14.89 -3.07
CA PHE A 100 -8.44 -15.21 -2.85
C PHE A 100 -7.71 -14.17 -1.97
N LEU A 101 -8.23 -12.94 -1.83
CA LEU A 101 -7.70 -11.94 -0.91
C LEU A 101 -8.11 -12.17 0.55
N ARG A 102 -9.01 -13.12 0.82
CA ARG A 102 -9.46 -13.47 2.18
C ARG A 102 -8.52 -14.45 2.89
N VAL A 103 -7.50 -14.95 2.20
CA VAL A 103 -6.51 -15.87 2.76
C VAL A 103 -5.87 -15.29 4.01
N LYS A 104 -5.77 -16.12 5.07
CA LYS A 104 -5.32 -15.71 6.42
C LYS A 104 -3.93 -15.08 6.44
N GLU A 105 -3.05 -15.50 5.54
CA GLU A 105 -1.68 -15.04 5.38
C GLU A 105 -1.57 -13.66 4.74
N ILE A 106 -2.64 -13.18 4.10
CA ILE A 106 -2.66 -11.83 3.50
C ILE A 106 -2.92 -10.79 4.59
N ASP A 107 -2.04 -9.79 4.62
CA ASP A 107 -2.12 -8.67 5.53
C ASP A 107 -3.13 -7.63 5.01
N SER A 108 -4.18 -7.36 5.78
CA SER A 108 -5.19 -6.35 5.44
C SER A 108 -4.61 -4.94 5.34
N LEU A 109 -3.57 -4.64 6.12
CA LEU A 109 -2.88 -3.34 6.06
C LEU A 109 -2.04 -3.20 4.79
N ALA A 110 -1.50 -4.29 4.26
CA ALA A 110 -0.84 -4.28 2.95
C ALA A 110 -1.82 -3.92 1.83
N LEU A 111 -3.05 -4.45 1.87
CA LEU A 111 -4.09 -4.08 0.91
C LEU A 111 -4.52 -2.62 1.05
N ALA A 112 -4.68 -2.13 2.29
CA ALA A 112 -4.99 -0.72 2.56
C ALA A 112 -3.89 0.21 2.03
N ASN A 113 -2.62 -0.15 2.21
CA ASN A 113 -1.48 0.61 1.68
C ASN A 113 -1.46 0.63 0.14
N ALA A 114 -1.89 -0.45 -0.53
CA ALA A 114 -2.03 -0.45 -1.98
C ALA A 114 -3.00 0.63 -2.46
N ILE A 115 -4.14 0.76 -1.78
CA ILE A 115 -5.16 1.79 -2.09
C ILE A 115 -4.60 3.19 -1.82
N GLN A 116 -3.94 3.39 -0.69
CA GLN A 116 -3.31 4.68 -0.36
C GLN A 116 -2.23 5.07 -1.37
N ASN A 117 -1.40 4.11 -1.80
CA ASN A 117 -0.37 4.34 -2.80
C ASN A 117 -0.99 4.71 -4.15
N TYR A 118 -2.10 4.07 -4.53
CA TYR A 118 -2.87 4.43 -5.69
C TYR A 118 -3.42 5.87 -5.60
N GLN A 119 -4.02 6.24 -4.47
CA GLN A 119 -4.51 7.61 -4.24
C GLN A 119 -3.38 8.65 -4.31
N LYS A 120 -2.22 8.33 -3.72
CA LYS A 120 -1.01 9.18 -3.82
C LYS A 120 -0.55 9.34 -5.27
N ALA A 121 -0.58 8.27 -6.07
CA ALA A 121 -0.20 8.32 -7.47
C ALA A 121 -1.10 9.27 -8.28
N TRP A 122 -2.42 9.26 -8.03
CA TRP A 122 -3.35 10.23 -8.63
C TRP A 122 -3.15 11.66 -8.14
N ASN A 123 -2.87 11.85 -6.86
CA ASN A 123 -2.55 13.17 -6.31
C ASN A 123 -1.26 13.72 -6.92
N ASN A 124 -0.28 12.86 -7.20
CA ASN A 124 0.94 13.25 -7.87
C ASN A 124 0.72 13.58 -9.36
N TYR A 125 -0.18 12.86 -10.05
CA TYR A 125 -0.56 13.17 -11.43
C TYR A 125 -1.09 14.62 -11.59
N ARG A 126 -1.79 15.13 -10.58
CA ARG A 126 -2.27 16.52 -10.56
C ARG A 126 -1.17 17.56 -10.40
N LYS A 127 0.05 17.13 -10.01
CA LYS A 127 1.22 17.98 -9.92
C LYS A 127 1.96 18.02 -11.25
N ILE A 128 2.63 19.13 -11.53
CA ILE A 128 3.40 19.30 -12.77
C ILE A 128 4.49 18.24 -12.86
N GLY A 129 4.63 17.59 -14.00
CA GLY A 129 5.69 16.64 -14.30
C GLY A 129 5.41 15.17 -13.99
N HIS A 130 4.25 14.83 -13.42
CA HIS A 130 3.88 13.44 -13.18
C HIS A 130 2.88 12.90 -14.23
N GLY A 131 3.13 11.68 -14.71
CA GLY A 131 2.22 10.98 -15.61
C GLY A 131 1.05 10.31 -14.86
N ILE A 132 0.05 9.84 -15.62
CA ILE A 132 -1.05 9.04 -15.07
C ILE A 132 -0.54 7.76 -14.43
N PRO A 133 -1.18 7.25 -13.36
CA PRO A 133 -0.80 5.99 -12.74
C PRO A 133 -0.80 4.84 -13.74
N THR A 134 0.27 4.05 -13.74
CA THR A 134 0.48 2.90 -14.62
C THR A 134 0.44 1.59 -13.85
N PHE A 135 0.21 0.49 -14.55
CA PHE A 135 0.22 -0.85 -13.96
C PHE A 135 1.60 -1.22 -13.42
N HIS A 136 1.63 -1.75 -12.21
CA HIS A 136 2.82 -2.40 -11.66
C HIS A 136 3.04 -3.75 -12.33
N LYS A 137 4.17 -3.90 -13.02
CA LYS A 137 4.57 -5.16 -13.66
C LYS A 137 5.08 -6.16 -12.62
N LYS A 138 4.92 -7.45 -12.91
CA LYS A 138 5.58 -8.53 -12.17
C LYS A 138 7.07 -8.49 -12.52
N ARG A 139 7.92 -8.34 -11.50
CA ARG A 139 9.38 -8.30 -11.63
C ARG A 139 10.02 -9.36 -10.74
N SER A 140 11.33 -9.52 -10.86
CA SER A 140 12.14 -10.36 -9.96
C SER A 140 12.29 -9.74 -8.56
N ASP A 141 12.25 -8.41 -8.46
CA ASP A 141 12.19 -7.67 -7.21
C ASP A 141 10.75 -7.53 -6.74
N TRP A 142 10.52 -7.78 -5.44
CA TRP A 142 9.19 -7.72 -4.84
C TRP A 142 9.21 -6.76 -3.66
N SER A 143 8.13 -6.04 -3.47
CA SER A 143 7.95 -5.26 -2.25
C SER A 143 6.49 -5.13 -1.87
N TYR A 144 6.22 -5.09 -0.58
CA TYR A 144 4.94 -4.68 -0.04
C TYR A 144 5.13 -3.84 1.22
N GLN A 145 4.10 -3.09 1.58
CA GLN A 145 4.09 -2.21 2.74
C GLN A 145 3.01 -2.64 3.72
N THR A 146 3.35 -2.63 4.99
CA THR A 146 2.41 -2.77 6.11
C THR A 146 2.63 -1.66 7.12
N ASN A 147 1.66 -1.42 7.98
CA ASN A 147 1.76 -0.40 9.03
C ASN A 147 1.85 -1.05 10.40
N CYS A 148 2.67 -0.48 11.27
CA CYS A 148 2.66 -0.88 12.66
C CYS A 148 1.45 -0.28 13.37
N GLN A 149 0.68 -1.12 14.06
CA GLN A 149 -0.42 -0.72 14.92
C GLN A 149 -0.02 -0.89 16.38
N TYR A 150 -0.47 0.03 17.21
CA TYR A 150 -0.21 0.06 18.65
C TYR A 150 -1.51 -0.09 19.43
N PRO A 151 -1.45 -0.65 20.65
CA PRO A 151 -2.60 -0.70 21.55
C PRO A 151 -3.13 0.71 21.81
N LYS A 152 -4.45 0.84 21.88
CA LYS A 152 -5.08 2.10 22.28
C LYS A 152 -4.64 2.45 23.71
N GLN A 153 -4.47 3.74 23.97
CA GLN A 153 -4.13 4.30 25.30
C GLN A 153 -2.72 3.96 25.86
N LYS A 154 -1.86 3.31 25.08
CA LYS A 154 -0.46 3.06 25.49
C LYS A 154 0.50 3.88 24.63
N GLU A 155 1.62 4.26 25.24
CA GLU A 155 2.72 4.86 24.48
C GLU A 155 3.30 3.84 23.49
N ALA A 156 3.86 4.35 22.40
CA ALA A 156 4.45 3.53 21.36
C ALA A 156 5.94 3.31 21.65
N PHE A 157 6.32 2.06 21.78
CA PHE A 157 7.70 1.61 21.92
C PHE A 157 8.06 0.66 20.79
N LEU A 158 9.35 0.38 20.63
CA LEU A 158 9.84 -0.52 19.60
C LEU A 158 9.42 -1.99 19.78
N ASP A 159 8.95 -2.36 20.97
CA ASP A 159 8.62 -3.72 21.39
C ASP A 159 7.10 -3.99 21.59
N ASN A 160 6.22 -2.97 21.51
CA ASN A 160 4.81 -3.14 21.84
C ASN A 160 3.84 -3.03 20.66
N GLY A 161 4.36 -2.80 19.44
CA GLY A 161 3.53 -2.73 18.23
C GLY A 161 3.25 -4.09 17.58
N THR A 162 2.41 -4.09 16.52
CA THR A 162 2.19 -5.28 15.67
C THR A 162 3.45 -5.66 14.89
N ALA A 163 4.24 -4.66 14.45
CA ALA A 163 5.64 -4.83 14.07
C ALA A 163 6.49 -4.39 15.25
N ARG A 164 7.33 -5.29 15.79
CA ARG A 164 8.10 -5.01 16.99
C ARG A 164 9.40 -5.76 17.02
N PHE A 165 10.42 -5.16 17.61
CA PHE A 165 11.66 -5.84 17.94
C PHE A 165 11.45 -6.77 19.14
N ILE A 166 11.95 -7.99 19.04
CA ILE A 166 12.01 -8.94 20.16
C ILE A 166 13.35 -8.78 20.88
N ASP A 167 14.41 -8.69 20.09
CA ASP A 167 15.79 -8.45 20.53
C ASP A 167 16.58 -7.78 19.39
N ALA A 168 17.90 -7.65 19.56
CA ALA A 168 18.81 -7.05 18.58
C ALA A 168 18.94 -7.86 17.27
N LYS A 169 18.49 -9.12 17.26
CA LYS A 169 18.63 -10.03 16.11
C LYS A 169 17.27 -10.48 15.54
N HIS A 170 16.16 -10.17 16.21
CA HIS A 170 14.85 -10.66 15.83
C HIS A 170 13.78 -9.56 15.84
N ILE A 171 12.97 -9.54 14.82
CA ILE A 171 11.79 -8.69 14.70
C ILE A 171 10.55 -9.57 14.47
N LYS A 172 9.45 -9.25 15.11
CA LYS A 172 8.14 -9.82 14.80
C LYS A 172 7.42 -8.92 13.81
N LEU A 173 6.95 -9.51 12.73
CA LEU A 173 6.19 -8.81 11.67
C LEU A 173 4.79 -9.39 11.53
N PRO A 174 3.78 -8.57 11.15
CA PRO A 174 2.43 -9.06 10.88
C PRO A 174 2.45 -10.19 9.85
N LYS A 175 1.70 -11.26 10.10
CA LYS A 175 1.58 -12.46 9.25
C LYS A 175 2.86 -13.29 9.04
N LEU A 176 4.03 -12.71 9.17
CA LEU A 176 5.32 -13.41 9.02
C LEU A 176 5.81 -14.04 10.33
N GLY A 177 5.37 -13.53 11.50
CA GLY A 177 5.90 -13.95 12.78
C GLY A 177 7.29 -13.39 13.03
N ILE A 178 8.11 -14.15 13.77
CA ILE A 178 9.48 -13.75 14.14
C ILE A 178 10.44 -14.03 12.97
N VAL A 179 11.25 -13.03 12.64
CA VAL A 179 12.24 -13.09 11.56
C VAL A 179 13.59 -12.61 12.09
N ARG A 180 14.66 -13.30 11.69
CA ARG A 180 16.03 -12.89 12.00
C ARG A 180 16.43 -11.69 11.17
N ILE A 181 17.10 -10.70 11.80
CA ILE A 181 17.57 -9.47 11.18
C ILE A 181 19.08 -9.29 11.39
N ALA A 182 19.69 -8.47 10.51
CA ALA A 182 21.05 -7.97 10.66
C ALA A 182 21.11 -6.48 10.32
N GLY A 183 22.20 -5.83 10.75
CA GLY A 183 22.37 -4.37 10.54
C GLY A 183 21.69 -3.52 11.62
N PHE A 184 21.49 -4.09 12.80
CA PHE A 184 20.88 -3.38 13.92
C PHE A 184 21.78 -2.22 14.39
N ARG A 185 21.29 -1.00 14.27
CA ARG A 185 22.06 0.20 14.59
C ARG A 185 22.07 0.46 16.09
N ARG A 186 23.17 1.04 16.59
CA ARG A 186 23.36 1.41 18.01
C ARG A 186 22.19 2.23 18.56
N LEU A 187 21.70 3.21 17.79
CA LEU A 187 20.56 4.04 18.16
C LEU A 187 19.30 3.25 18.50
N ILE A 188 19.01 2.17 17.73
CA ILE A 188 17.84 1.33 17.98
C ILE A 188 18.05 0.51 19.24
N LYS A 189 19.27 -0.01 19.42
CA LYS A 189 19.64 -0.79 20.62
C LYS A 189 19.45 0.05 21.88
N GLU A 190 19.95 1.28 21.89
CA GLU A 190 19.79 2.21 23.00
C GLU A 190 18.32 2.53 23.30
N ARG A 191 17.51 2.79 22.25
CA ARG A 191 16.08 3.07 22.41
C ARG A 191 15.28 1.86 22.90
N LEU A 192 15.66 0.66 22.48
CA LEU A 192 15.02 -0.58 22.91
C LEU A 192 15.37 -0.88 24.38
N LEU A 193 16.64 -0.80 24.77
CA LEU A 193 17.11 -1.09 26.13
C LEU A 193 16.62 -0.08 27.16
N ASN A 194 16.58 1.20 26.80
CA ASN A 194 16.19 2.28 27.70
C ASN A 194 14.70 2.62 27.63
N HIS A 195 13.87 1.79 26.99
CA HIS A 195 12.44 2.01 26.79
C HIS A 195 12.09 3.46 26.39
N ILE A 196 12.85 4.00 25.43
CA ILE A 196 12.58 5.36 24.94
C ILE A 196 11.37 5.33 24.01
N PRO A 197 10.32 6.16 24.23
CA PRO A 197 9.15 6.22 23.38
C PRO A 197 9.54 6.38 21.91
N THR A 198 9.26 5.38 21.09
CA THR A 198 9.64 5.35 19.69
C THR A 198 8.60 4.59 18.88
N ARG A 199 8.08 5.23 17.84
CA ARG A 199 7.02 4.68 17.03
C ARG A 199 7.55 4.16 15.69
N ILE A 200 7.29 2.89 15.40
CA ILE A 200 7.46 2.32 14.05
C ILE A 200 6.24 2.75 13.20
N GLY A 201 6.48 3.33 12.06
CA GLY A 201 5.44 3.75 11.12
C GLY A 201 5.11 2.67 10.10
N THR A 202 5.28 3.02 8.83
CA THR A 202 5.15 2.09 7.71
C THR A 202 6.39 1.23 7.61
N VAL A 203 6.17 -0.07 7.48
CA VAL A 203 7.22 -1.07 7.30
C VAL A 203 7.16 -1.55 5.85
N THR A 204 8.24 -1.37 5.11
CA THR A 204 8.39 -1.86 3.73
C THR A 204 9.28 -3.08 3.72
N ILE A 205 8.74 -4.19 3.24
CA ILE A 205 9.46 -5.44 3.05
C ILE A 205 9.79 -5.55 1.56
N LYS A 206 11.07 -5.69 1.25
CA LYS A 206 11.57 -5.76 -0.12
C LYS A 206 12.47 -6.97 -0.33
N LYS A 207 12.25 -7.71 -1.42
CA LYS A 207 13.19 -8.67 -2.00
C LYS A 207 13.84 -8.01 -3.21
N THR A 208 15.17 -8.06 -3.29
CA THR A 208 15.93 -7.62 -4.46
C THR A 208 16.01 -8.72 -5.53
N ALA A 209 16.48 -8.36 -6.72
CA ALA A 209 16.74 -9.33 -7.80
C ALA A 209 17.74 -10.41 -7.38
N ASP A 210 18.72 -10.07 -6.53
CA ASP A 210 19.78 -10.94 -6.01
C ASP A 210 19.34 -11.80 -4.81
N ASP A 211 18.03 -12.02 -4.65
CA ASP A 211 17.44 -12.85 -3.58
C ASP A 211 17.71 -12.36 -2.15
N GLN A 212 18.15 -11.12 -1.98
CA GLN A 212 18.33 -10.52 -0.67
C GLN A 212 17.05 -9.85 -0.18
N PHE A 213 16.82 -9.91 1.12
CA PHE A 213 15.62 -9.34 1.74
C PHE A 213 15.98 -8.18 2.65
N TYR A 214 15.24 -7.09 2.49
CA TYR A 214 15.41 -5.87 3.26
C TYR A 214 14.10 -5.43 3.90
N LEU A 215 14.24 -4.90 5.10
CA LEU A 215 13.19 -4.27 5.86
C LEU A 215 13.53 -2.78 6.00
N SER A 216 12.63 -1.90 5.58
CA SER A 216 12.77 -0.46 5.75
C SER A 216 11.60 0.07 6.59
N MET A 217 11.89 0.88 7.56
CA MET A 217 10.90 1.48 8.44
C MET A 217 11.34 2.87 8.89
#